data_a20e76c776b684383ec79a55d7b810e7
#
_entry.id   a20e76c776b684383ec79a55d7b810e7
#
_cell.length_a   1.000
_cell.length_b   1.000
_cell.length_c   1.000
_cell.angle_alpha   90.00
_cell.angle_beta   90.00
_cell.angle_gamma   90.00
#
_symmetry.space_group_name_H-M   'P 1'
#
loop_
_entity.id
_entity.type
_entity.pdbx_description
1 polymer ?
#
loop_
_entity_poly.entity_id
_entity_poly.type
_entity_poly.pdbx_seq_one_letter_code
_entity_poly.pdbx_strand_id
1 'polypeptide(L)'
;MSRVPLPYTQKVLDLFRNPKNLGKMEDATVTAVAGNPACGDMISFYLKINDQEIIEKASFESYGCAANIATASVVTEMVKGLSLESAWKDVTWKKVTEEVGGLPSVKFHCGVLAVGAVKRAIRKYYEQKGSAPSWLPQELTFEEKQALEEEELAKTLSKRLKVAEEK
;
A
#
# COMPACT_ATOMS: atom_id res chain seq x y z
N MET A 1 -2.95 -36.71 -12.12
CA MET A 1 -3.48 -35.54 -11.34
C MET A 1 -3.28 -34.29 -12.13
N SER A 2 -4.35 -33.64 -12.56
CA SER A 2 -4.26 -32.30 -13.13
C SER A 2 -3.95 -31.31 -12.00
N ARG A 3 -2.74 -30.77 -12.00
CA ARG A 3 -2.42 -29.64 -11.13
C ARG A 3 -3.12 -28.42 -11.71
N VAL A 4 -4.10 -27.89 -11.01
CA VAL A 4 -4.63 -26.56 -11.34
C VAL A 4 -3.48 -25.57 -11.18
N PRO A 5 -3.08 -24.85 -12.24
CA PRO A 5 -2.01 -23.86 -12.12
C PRO A 5 -2.41 -22.84 -11.04
N LEU A 6 -1.49 -22.55 -10.12
CA LEU A 6 -1.69 -21.45 -9.20
C LEU A 6 -1.86 -20.14 -10.00
N PRO A 7 -2.83 -19.30 -9.66
CA PRO A 7 -3.10 -18.07 -10.42
C PRO A 7 -1.98 -17.02 -10.27
N TYR A 8 -0.96 -17.29 -9.47
CA TYR A 8 0.15 -16.39 -9.17
C TYR A 8 1.43 -16.82 -9.86
N THR A 9 2.24 -15.82 -10.25
CA THR A 9 3.60 -16.06 -10.76
C THR A 9 4.50 -16.61 -9.66
N GLN A 10 5.61 -17.25 -10.06
CA GLN A 10 6.63 -17.71 -9.11
C GLN A 10 7.17 -16.54 -8.28
N LYS A 11 7.32 -15.36 -8.87
CA LYS A 11 7.79 -14.16 -8.17
C LYS A 11 6.84 -13.69 -7.07
N VAL A 12 5.53 -13.74 -7.31
CA VAL A 12 4.51 -13.47 -6.26
C VAL A 12 4.64 -14.47 -5.12
N LEU A 13 4.78 -15.75 -5.42
CA LEU A 13 4.91 -16.79 -4.41
C LEU A 13 6.21 -16.66 -3.60
N ASP A 14 7.32 -16.31 -4.23
CA ASP A 14 8.60 -16.10 -3.57
C ASP A 14 8.55 -14.90 -2.63
N LEU A 15 7.95 -13.79 -3.06
CA LEU A 15 7.75 -12.60 -2.24
C LEU A 15 6.76 -12.82 -1.10
N PHE A 16 5.77 -13.68 -1.29
CA PHE A 16 4.87 -14.08 -0.23
C PHE A 16 5.59 -14.88 0.85
N ARG A 17 6.48 -15.81 0.47
CA ARG A 17 7.25 -16.63 1.40
C ARG A 17 8.35 -15.85 2.11
N ASN A 18 9.00 -14.94 1.39
CA ASN A 18 10.11 -14.10 1.88
C ASN A 18 9.86 -12.64 1.54
N PRO A 19 8.90 -11.98 2.21
CA PRO A 19 8.58 -10.58 1.92
C PRO A 19 9.74 -9.66 2.27
N LYS A 20 9.90 -8.61 1.48
CA LYS A 20 10.87 -7.54 1.71
C LYS A 20 10.26 -6.48 2.61
N ASN A 21 11.01 -6.05 3.63
CA ASN A 21 10.62 -4.94 4.49
C ASN A 21 9.29 -5.13 5.24
N LEU A 22 8.98 -6.38 5.60
CA LEU A 22 7.81 -6.68 6.43
C LEU A 22 8.08 -6.28 7.87
N GLY A 23 7.19 -5.52 8.45
CA GLY A 23 7.20 -5.17 9.87
C GLY A 23 6.91 -3.70 10.14
N LYS A 24 6.52 -3.42 11.37
CA LYS A 24 6.27 -2.08 11.86
C LYS A 24 7.59 -1.30 12.00
N MET A 25 7.54 -0.01 11.71
CA MET A 25 8.66 0.91 11.89
C MET A 25 8.31 1.91 13.00
N GLU A 26 8.93 1.76 14.16
CA GLU A 26 8.65 2.61 15.33
C GLU A 26 9.06 4.06 15.13
N ASP A 27 10.10 4.32 14.36
CA ASP A 27 10.65 5.63 14.04
C ASP A 27 10.18 6.19 12.69
N ALA A 28 9.05 5.71 12.17
CA ALA A 28 8.49 6.20 10.92
C ALA A 28 8.16 7.70 10.99
N THR A 29 8.52 8.42 9.94
CA THR A 29 8.11 9.83 9.78
C THR A 29 6.62 9.95 9.55
N VAL A 30 6.06 9.02 8.76
CA VAL A 30 4.64 8.98 8.42
C VAL A 30 4.18 7.54 8.26
N THR A 31 2.93 7.29 8.64
CA THR A 31 2.26 5.99 8.47
C THR A 31 0.93 6.22 7.79
N ALA A 32 0.59 5.36 6.83
CA ALA A 32 -0.72 5.35 6.20
C ALA A 32 -1.28 3.93 6.14
N VAL A 33 -2.59 3.83 6.25
CA VAL A 33 -3.32 2.57 6.15
C VAL A 33 -4.19 2.60 4.91
N ALA A 34 -4.23 1.51 4.19
CA ALA A 34 -5.13 1.30 3.07
C ALA A 34 -5.72 -0.11 3.14
N GLY A 35 -6.97 -0.24 2.72
CA GLY A 35 -7.62 -1.54 2.63
C GLY A 35 -8.79 -1.72 3.57
N ASN A 36 -9.38 -2.90 3.46
CA ASN A 36 -10.59 -3.29 4.18
C ASN A 36 -10.30 -4.50 5.08
N PRO A 37 -10.24 -4.33 6.41
CA PRO A 37 -10.02 -5.45 7.34
C PRO A 37 -11.10 -6.54 7.24
N ALA A 38 -12.32 -6.18 6.87
CA ALA A 38 -13.41 -7.16 6.71
C ALA A 38 -13.20 -8.11 5.55
N CYS A 39 -12.47 -7.68 4.50
CA CYS A 39 -12.07 -8.52 3.36
C CYS A 39 -10.68 -9.15 3.54
N GLY A 40 -9.97 -8.83 4.60
CA GLY A 40 -8.62 -9.30 4.88
C GLY A 40 -7.52 -8.62 4.06
N ASP A 41 -7.86 -7.64 3.24
CA ASP A 41 -6.90 -6.89 2.42
C ASP A 41 -6.60 -5.54 3.07
N MET A 42 -5.67 -5.52 4.01
CA MET A 42 -5.22 -4.31 4.68
C MET A 42 -3.70 -4.18 4.62
N ILE A 43 -3.23 -2.99 4.34
CA ILE A 43 -1.80 -2.64 4.37
C ILE A 43 -1.60 -1.42 5.28
N SER A 44 -0.67 -1.53 6.20
CA SER A 44 -0.10 -0.37 6.91
C SER A 44 1.27 -0.09 6.31
N PHE A 45 1.48 1.11 5.83
CA PHE A 45 2.72 1.53 5.19
C PHE A 45 3.46 2.53 6.06
N TYR A 46 4.75 2.31 6.25
CA TYR A 46 5.63 3.13 7.08
C TYR A 46 6.75 3.70 6.23
N LEU A 47 6.93 5.02 6.27
CA LEU A 47 8.00 5.71 5.56
C LEU A 47 8.86 6.50 6.54
N LYS A 48 10.18 6.38 6.39
CA LYS A 48 11.15 7.27 7.02
C LYS A 48 11.69 8.22 5.97
N ILE A 49 11.47 9.51 6.20
CA ILE A 49 11.77 10.59 5.24
C ILE A 49 12.76 11.53 5.88
N ASN A 50 13.84 11.85 5.17
CA ASN A 50 14.88 12.78 5.65
C ASN A 50 14.55 14.25 5.35
N ASP A 51 15.42 15.16 5.76
CA ASP A 51 15.25 16.61 5.58
C ASP A 51 15.29 17.06 4.11
N GLN A 52 15.86 16.26 3.21
CA GLN A 52 15.84 16.47 1.76
C GLN A 52 14.60 15.86 1.08
N GLU A 53 13.62 15.39 1.84
CA GLU A 53 12.42 14.74 1.33
C GLU A 53 12.73 13.48 0.50
N ILE A 54 13.74 12.73 0.93
CA ILE A 54 14.10 11.42 0.37
C ILE A 54 13.63 10.32 1.31
N ILE A 55 13.06 9.27 0.75
CA ILE A 55 12.62 8.10 1.50
C ILE A 55 13.84 7.25 1.82
N GLU A 56 14.27 7.26 3.07
CA GLU A 56 15.42 6.46 3.53
C GLU A 56 15.05 5.01 3.78
N LYS A 57 13.87 4.77 4.33
CA LYS A 57 13.35 3.45 4.68
C LYS A 57 11.86 3.37 4.40
N ALA A 58 11.42 2.19 4.01
CA ALA A 58 10.02 1.85 3.87
C ALA A 58 9.78 0.46 4.40
N SER A 59 8.69 0.27 5.12
CA SER A 59 8.24 -1.04 5.58
C SER A 59 6.72 -1.11 5.55
N PHE A 60 6.18 -2.31 5.74
CA PHE A 60 4.74 -2.51 5.74
C PHE A 60 4.34 -3.65 6.67
N GLU A 61 3.11 -3.60 7.12
CA GLU A 61 2.38 -4.74 7.65
C GLU A 61 1.18 -5.01 6.75
N SER A 62 0.86 -6.27 6.55
CA SER A 62 -0.27 -6.66 5.71
C SER A 62 -1.06 -7.78 6.37
N TYR A 63 -2.36 -7.64 6.30
CA TYR A 63 -3.33 -8.69 6.58
C TYR A 63 -4.09 -8.95 5.30
N GLY A 64 -3.53 -9.74 4.40
CA GLY A 64 -4.11 -9.94 3.08
C GLY A 64 -3.58 -11.19 2.38
N CYS A 65 -3.94 -11.29 1.10
CA CYS A 65 -3.53 -12.42 0.26
C CYS A 65 -2.06 -12.33 -0.17
N ALA A 66 -1.57 -13.39 -0.80
CA ALA A 66 -0.20 -13.44 -1.33
C ALA A 66 0.11 -12.27 -2.28
N ALA A 67 -0.84 -11.88 -3.13
CA ALA A 67 -0.68 -10.74 -4.03
C ALA A 67 -0.56 -9.41 -3.27
N ASN A 68 -1.29 -9.24 -2.18
CA ASN A 68 -1.22 -8.06 -1.33
C ASN A 68 0.18 -7.93 -0.71
N ILE A 69 0.70 -8.99 -0.12
CA ILE A 69 2.04 -9.02 0.48
C ILE A 69 3.14 -8.82 -0.58
N ALA A 70 3.03 -9.49 -1.73
CA ALA A 70 4.01 -9.37 -2.80
C ALA A 70 4.07 -7.95 -3.39
N THR A 71 2.92 -7.33 -3.65
CA THR A 71 2.87 -5.96 -4.17
C THR A 71 3.39 -4.93 -3.18
N ALA A 72 3.06 -5.07 -1.91
CA ALA A 72 3.59 -4.21 -0.86
C ALA A 72 5.12 -4.35 -0.70
N SER A 73 5.65 -5.57 -0.77
CA SER A 73 7.10 -5.83 -0.77
C SER A 73 7.80 -5.09 -1.89
N VAL A 74 7.28 -5.22 -3.12
CA VAL A 74 7.85 -4.55 -4.31
C VAL A 74 7.80 -3.03 -4.16
N VAL A 75 6.67 -2.49 -3.72
CA VAL A 75 6.53 -1.04 -3.54
C VAL A 75 7.52 -0.51 -2.51
N THR A 76 7.74 -1.20 -1.38
CA THR A 76 8.74 -0.78 -0.40
C THR A 76 10.15 -0.71 -0.99
N GLU A 77 10.52 -1.68 -1.84
CA GLU A 77 11.81 -1.67 -2.52
C GLU A 77 11.90 -0.55 -3.57
N MET A 78 10.81 -0.29 -4.31
CA MET A 78 10.79 0.73 -5.35
C MET A 78 10.93 2.16 -4.80
N VAL A 79 10.34 2.44 -3.63
CA VAL A 79 10.33 3.81 -3.08
C VAL A 79 11.59 4.17 -2.32
N LYS A 80 12.38 3.20 -1.85
CA LYS A 80 13.61 3.46 -1.11
C LYS A 80 14.61 4.26 -1.96
N GLY A 81 15.16 5.31 -1.40
CA GLY A 81 16.13 6.17 -2.05
C GLY A 81 15.53 7.18 -3.03
N LEU A 82 14.22 7.15 -3.26
CA LEU A 82 13.55 8.12 -4.10
C LEU A 82 13.16 9.37 -3.31
N SER A 83 13.15 10.52 -3.99
CA SER A 83 12.46 11.69 -3.49
C SER A 83 10.95 11.44 -3.45
N LEU A 84 10.23 12.20 -2.62
CA LEU A 84 8.78 12.09 -2.54
C LEU A 84 8.12 12.38 -3.90
N GLU A 85 8.65 13.32 -4.66
CA GLU A 85 8.17 13.63 -6.01
C GLU A 85 8.35 12.45 -6.97
N SER A 86 9.53 11.84 -7.00
CA SER A 86 9.80 10.66 -7.83
C SER A 86 8.96 9.47 -7.42
N ALA A 87 8.81 9.22 -6.12
CA ALA A 87 7.95 8.16 -5.62
C ALA A 87 6.49 8.37 -6.05
N TRP A 88 6.01 9.61 -6.01
CA TRP A 88 4.66 9.96 -6.44
C TRP A 88 4.44 9.74 -7.93
N LYS A 89 5.37 10.17 -8.78
CA LYS A 89 5.24 10.14 -10.24
C LYS A 89 5.59 8.80 -10.86
N ASP A 90 6.62 8.13 -10.33
CA ASP A 90 7.24 6.98 -11.01
C ASP A 90 6.74 5.63 -10.48
N VAL A 91 6.25 5.58 -9.25
CA VAL A 91 5.72 4.34 -8.68
C VAL A 91 4.23 4.23 -9.03
N THR A 92 3.94 3.47 -10.08
CA THR A 92 2.58 3.26 -10.60
C THR A 92 2.13 1.83 -10.36
N TRP A 93 0.83 1.61 -10.24
CA TRP A 93 0.28 0.27 -10.06
C TRP A 93 0.60 -0.66 -11.24
N LYS A 94 0.76 -0.12 -12.44
CA LYS A 94 1.19 -0.88 -13.64
C LYS A 94 2.60 -1.39 -13.48
N LYS A 95 3.55 -0.54 -13.07
CA LYS A 95 4.94 -0.94 -12.81
C LYS A 95 5.03 -1.98 -11.69
N VAL A 96 4.26 -1.79 -10.62
CA VAL A 96 4.20 -2.76 -9.51
C VAL A 96 3.72 -4.12 -10.00
N THR A 97 2.66 -4.14 -10.82
CA THR A 97 2.13 -5.37 -11.41
C THR A 97 3.16 -6.05 -12.32
N GLU A 98 3.88 -5.31 -13.14
CA GLU A 98 4.98 -5.82 -13.98
C GLU A 98 6.11 -6.40 -13.14
N GLU A 99 6.51 -5.73 -12.07
CA GLU A 99 7.59 -6.17 -11.19
C GLU A 99 7.28 -7.48 -10.46
N VAL A 100 6.03 -7.78 -10.19
CA VAL A 100 5.64 -9.09 -9.64
C VAL A 100 5.40 -10.16 -10.72
N GLY A 101 5.67 -9.83 -11.98
CA GLY A 101 5.52 -10.73 -13.12
C GLY A 101 4.07 -10.89 -13.61
N GLY A 102 3.20 -9.97 -13.25
CA GLY A 102 1.78 -9.97 -13.56
C GLY A 102 0.91 -10.48 -12.41
N LEU A 103 -0.35 -10.08 -12.42
CA LEU A 103 -1.37 -10.51 -11.46
C LEU A 103 -2.61 -10.99 -12.21
N PRO A 104 -3.36 -11.97 -11.65
CA PRO A 104 -4.69 -12.28 -12.16
C PRO A 104 -5.57 -11.02 -12.18
N SER A 105 -6.48 -10.90 -13.14
CA SER A 105 -7.34 -9.72 -13.29
C SER A 105 -8.12 -9.38 -12.02
N VAL A 106 -8.54 -10.39 -11.27
CA VAL A 106 -9.25 -10.25 -9.98
C VAL A 106 -8.36 -9.72 -8.85
N LYS A 107 -7.03 -9.63 -9.06
CA LYS A 107 -6.04 -9.19 -8.07
C LYS A 107 -5.33 -7.87 -8.43
N PHE A 108 -5.72 -7.21 -9.50
CA PHE A 108 -5.13 -5.91 -9.88
C PHE A 108 -5.31 -4.85 -8.80
N HIS A 109 -6.37 -4.92 -8.01
CA HIS A 109 -6.59 -4.02 -6.90
C HIS A 109 -5.46 -4.04 -5.85
N CYS A 110 -4.73 -5.14 -5.72
CA CYS A 110 -3.60 -5.25 -4.77
C CYS A 110 -2.49 -4.25 -5.12
N GLY A 111 -2.15 -4.10 -6.41
CA GLY A 111 -1.19 -3.10 -6.87
C GLY A 111 -1.69 -1.68 -6.68
N VAL A 112 -2.95 -1.43 -7.01
CA VAL A 112 -3.61 -0.13 -6.79
C VAL A 112 -3.62 0.23 -5.31
N LEU A 113 -3.95 -0.71 -4.44
CA LEU A 113 -3.99 -0.52 -2.99
C LEU A 113 -2.61 -0.17 -2.42
N ALA A 114 -1.57 -0.89 -2.81
CA ALA A 114 -0.21 -0.65 -2.34
C ALA A 114 0.30 0.75 -2.76
N VAL A 115 0.07 1.14 -4.01
CA VAL A 115 0.43 2.48 -4.50
C VAL A 115 -0.42 3.55 -3.82
N GLY A 116 -1.70 3.30 -3.62
CA GLY A 116 -2.59 4.20 -2.88
C GLY A 116 -2.12 4.45 -1.45
N ALA A 117 -1.63 3.43 -0.77
CA ALA A 117 -1.07 3.55 0.58
C ALA A 117 0.16 4.47 0.60
N VAL A 118 1.08 4.33 -0.35
CA VAL A 118 2.24 5.22 -0.49
C VAL A 118 1.83 6.65 -0.78
N LYS A 119 0.93 6.85 -1.72
CA LYS A 119 0.42 8.20 -2.07
C LYS A 119 -0.26 8.87 -0.89
N ARG A 120 -1.05 8.13 -0.13
CA ARG A 120 -1.65 8.63 1.12
C ARG A 120 -0.59 9.01 2.14
N ALA A 121 0.46 8.21 2.29
CA ALA A 121 1.56 8.51 3.20
C ALA A 121 2.29 9.81 2.81
N ILE A 122 2.57 10.00 1.53
CA ILE A 122 3.19 11.21 1.00
C ILE A 122 2.30 12.43 1.23
N ARG A 123 1.02 12.34 0.91
CA ARG A 123 0.06 13.42 1.15
C ARG A 123 -0.04 13.77 2.63
N LYS A 124 -0.13 12.78 3.50
CA LYS A 124 -0.17 12.96 4.95
C LYS A 124 1.10 13.63 5.49
N TYR A 125 2.26 13.32 4.94
CA TYR A 125 3.51 13.99 5.27
C TYR A 125 3.42 15.51 5.04
N TYR A 126 2.93 15.93 3.87
CA TYR A 126 2.78 17.36 3.57
C TYR A 126 1.65 18.02 4.35
N GLU A 127 0.58 17.31 4.67
CA GLU A 127 -0.47 17.82 5.57
C GLU A 127 0.08 18.10 6.97
N GLN A 128 0.89 17.20 7.52
CA GLN A 128 1.54 17.38 8.81
C GLN A 128 2.57 18.51 8.78
N LYS A 129 3.24 18.71 7.65
CA LYS A 129 4.19 19.79 7.44
C LYS A 129 3.52 21.17 7.26
N GLY A 130 2.25 21.18 6.88
CA GLY A 130 1.47 22.39 6.65
C GLY A 130 1.75 23.09 5.32
N SER A 131 2.44 22.42 4.38
CA SER A 131 2.72 22.97 3.05
C SER A 131 2.72 21.87 2.01
N ALA A 132 2.05 22.11 0.87
CA ALA A 132 2.01 21.18 -0.25
C ALA A 132 2.86 21.71 -1.41
N PRO A 133 3.72 20.88 -2.03
CA PRO A 133 4.48 21.28 -3.21
C PRO A 133 3.56 21.39 -4.45
N SER A 134 4.03 22.14 -5.45
CA SER A 134 3.26 22.37 -6.67
C SER A 134 2.95 21.11 -7.48
N TRP A 135 3.80 20.08 -7.39
CA TRP A 135 3.59 18.81 -8.09
C TRP A 135 2.55 17.90 -7.43
N LEU A 136 2.19 18.16 -6.17
CA LEU A 136 1.17 17.37 -5.47
C LEU A 136 -0.22 17.86 -5.85
N PRO A 137 -1.07 17.03 -6.50
CA PRO A 137 -2.42 17.44 -6.85
C PRO A 137 -3.26 17.75 -5.61
N GLN A 138 -4.12 18.74 -5.70
CA GLN A 138 -5.09 19.04 -4.64
C GLN A 138 -6.16 17.96 -4.54
N GLU A 139 -6.59 17.42 -5.68
CA GLU A 139 -7.53 16.32 -5.74
C GLU A 139 -6.84 14.97 -5.52
N LEU A 140 -7.57 14.05 -4.91
CA LEU A 140 -7.11 12.69 -4.71
C LEU A 140 -6.96 11.96 -6.05
N THR A 141 -5.88 11.21 -6.21
CA THR A 141 -5.70 10.33 -7.36
C THR A 141 -6.64 9.13 -7.29
N PHE A 142 -6.77 8.40 -8.39
CA PHE A 142 -7.55 7.16 -8.44
C PHE A 142 -7.14 6.16 -7.36
N GLU A 143 -5.84 5.95 -7.19
CA GLU A 143 -5.30 5.01 -6.21
C GLU A 143 -5.58 5.45 -4.76
N GLU A 144 -5.50 6.75 -4.50
CA GLU A 144 -5.84 7.30 -3.17
C GLU A 144 -7.33 7.14 -2.87
N LYS A 145 -8.20 7.37 -3.85
CA LYS A 145 -9.65 7.20 -3.69
C LYS A 145 -10.00 5.76 -3.37
N GLN A 146 -9.41 4.81 -4.10
CA GLN A 146 -9.64 3.38 -3.84
C GLN A 146 -9.21 2.99 -2.41
N ALA A 147 -8.04 3.45 -1.98
CA ALA A 147 -7.54 3.19 -0.64
C ALA A 147 -8.45 3.79 0.46
N LEU A 148 -8.99 4.98 0.24
CA LEU A 148 -9.91 5.65 1.17
C LEU A 148 -11.29 4.99 1.25
N GLU A 149 -11.86 4.64 0.11
CA GLU A 149 -13.18 3.98 0.06
C GLU A 149 -13.16 2.69 0.85
N GLU A 150 -12.13 1.89 0.71
CA GLU A 150 -11.97 0.66 1.46
C GLU A 150 -11.78 0.91 2.96
N GLU A 151 -11.02 1.93 3.34
CA GLU A 151 -10.85 2.32 4.75
C GLU A 151 -12.16 2.80 5.39
N GLU A 152 -12.93 3.63 4.71
CA GLU A 152 -14.21 4.14 5.20
C GLU A 152 -15.25 3.03 5.31
N LEU A 153 -15.28 2.13 4.36
CA LEU A 153 -16.14 0.95 4.43
C LEU A 153 -15.80 0.09 5.65
N ALA A 154 -14.51 -0.13 5.90
CA ALA A 154 -14.04 -0.88 7.07
C ALA A 154 -14.46 -0.22 8.39
N LYS A 155 -14.33 1.11 8.49
CA LYS A 155 -14.79 1.87 9.67
C LYS A 155 -16.29 1.75 9.88
N THR A 156 -17.07 1.80 8.80
CA THR A 156 -18.53 1.67 8.86
C THR A 156 -18.96 0.28 9.32
N LEU A 157 -18.33 -0.76 8.79
CA LEU A 157 -18.59 -2.15 9.17
C LEU A 157 -18.21 -2.41 10.62
N SER A 158 -17.07 -1.91 11.07
CA SER A 158 -16.62 -2.04 12.47
C SER A 158 -17.61 -1.38 13.44
N LYS A 159 -18.14 -0.21 13.09
CA LYS A 159 -19.15 0.46 13.91
C LYS A 159 -20.45 -0.36 14.00
N ARG A 160 -20.90 -0.94 12.90
CA ARG A 160 -22.11 -1.76 12.87
C ARG A 160 -21.97 -3.03 13.70
N LEU A 161 -20.80 -3.68 13.64
CA LEU A 161 -20.51 -4.88 14.43
C LEU A 161 -20.52 -4.58 15.93
N LYS A 162 -19.88 -3.48 16.36
CA LYS A 162 -19.92 -3.06 17.78
C LYS A 162 -21.33 -2.80 18.28
N VAL A 163 -22.18 -2.15 17.49
CA VAL A 163 -23.58 -1.91 17.85
C VAL A 163 -24.38 -3.21 17.95
N ALA A 164 -24.04 -4.23 17.15
CA ALA A 164 -24.70 -5.53 17.21
C ALA A 164 -24.29 -6.36 18.45
N GLU A 165 -23.07 -6.19 18.94
CA GLU A 165 -22.57 -6.86 20.15
C GLU A 165 -23.11 -6.24 21.45
N GLU A 166 -23.51 -4.97 21.41
CA GLU A 166 -24.09 -4.24 22.56
C GLU A 166 -25.61 -4.47 22.74
N LYS A 167 -26.26 -5.22 21.86
CA LYS A 167 -27.69 -5.59 21.92
C LYS A 167 -27.89 -7.02 22.35
#